data_f95d0406470e198f0eb6c26ae3dd0696
#
_entry.id   f95d0406470e198f0eb6c26ae3dd0696
#
_cell.length_a   1.000
_cell.length_b   1.000
_cell.length_c   1.000
_cell.angle_alpha   90.00
_cell.angle_beta   90.00
_cell.angle_gamma   90.00
#
_symmetry.space_group_name_H-M   'P 1'
#
loop_
_entity.id
_entity.type
_entity.pdbx_description
1 polymer ?
#
loop_
_entity_poly.entity_id
_entity_poly.type
_entity_poly.pdbx_seq_one_letter_code
_entity_poly.pdbx_strand_id
1 'polypeptide(L)'
;LARAVFLWHLHQPEYRDPVSGQPLLPWVRLHATRAYTDMAAALERHPRVRVVANWAPSLLLQLDAYASGQSVDKDEALARRPVEALGPADRAHVIKESFSVDWELWVKPVPRYAELLAKRGVDLRQVDLQRAQES
;
A
#
# COMPACT_ATOMS: atom_id res chain seq x y z
N LEU A 1 -22.92 28.78 18.79
CA LEU A 1 -22.30 28.21 17.58
C LEU A 1 -21.32 27.12 18.01
N ALA A 2 -21.54 25.88 17.59
CA ALA A 2 -20.58 24.82 17.78
C ALA A 2 -19.40 24.97 16.81
N ARG A 3 -18.20 24.67 17.28
CA ARG A 3 -16.98 24.62 16.46
C ARG A 3 -16.47 23.19 16.48
N ALA A 4 -16.08 22.65 15.32
CA ALA A 4 -15.44 21.34 15.18
C ALA A 4 -13.99 21.52 14.74
N VAL A 5 -13.10 20.73 15.32
CA VAL A 5 -11.69 20.65 14.90
C VAL A 5 -11.44 19.21 14.47
N PHE A 6 -10.88 19.05 13.28
CA PHE A 6 -10.44 17.75 12.75
C PHE A 6 -8.93 17.64 12.90
N LEU A 7 -8.49 16.65 13.65
CA LEU A 7 -7.08 16.29 13.78
C LEU A 7 -6.83 14.97 13.06
N TRP A 8 -6.02 14.99 12.03
CA TRP A 8 -5.53 13.79 11.36
C TRP A 8 -4.18 13.39 11.95
N HIS A 9 -4.09 12.19 12.47
CA HIS A 9 -2.85 11.62 12.93
C HIS A 9 -2.33 10.63 11.89
N LEU A 10 -1.19 10.96 11.24
CA LEU A 10 -0.56 10.16 10.22
C LEU A 10 0.72 9.55 10.80
N HIS A 11 0.68 8.23 10.94
CA HIS A 11 1.77 7.47 11.56
C HIS A 11 2.03 6.19 10.78
N GLN A 12 3.30 5.86 10.61
CA GLN A 12 3.78 4.53 10.25
C GLN A 12 4.99 4.19 11.14
N PRO A 13 5.10 2.95 11.61
CA PRO A 13 6.31 2.48 12.26
C PRO A 13 7.52 2.61 11.35
N GLU A 14 8.69 2.49 11.90
CA GLU A 14 9.91 2.35 11.09
C GLU A 14 9.95 0.95 10.47
N TYR A 15 9.89 0.88 9.15
CA TYR A 15 9.89 -0.38 8.39
C TYR A 15 11.22 -0.67 7.71
N ARG A 16 12.21 0.20 7.84
CA ARG A 16 13.50 -0.02 7.22
C ARG A 16 14.36 -0.96 8.07
N ASP A 17 15.06 -1.84 7.39
CA ASP A 17 16.12 -2.64 7.98
C ASP A 17 17.21 -1.71 8.54
N PRO A 18 17.58 -1.81 9.82
CA PRO A 18 18.57 -0.91 10.43
C PRO A 18 19.98 -1.06 9.85
N VAL A 19 20.27 -2.15 9.15
CA VAL A 19 21.60 -2.41 8.57
C VAL A 19 21.65 -1.89 7.12
N SER A 20 20.69 -2.28 6.29
CA SER A 20 20.65 -1.90 4.87
C SER A 20 19.96 -0.57 4.60
N GLY A 21 19.13 -0.08 5.52
CA GLY A 21 18.28 1.09 5.33
C GLY A 21 17.11 0.87 4.37
N GLN A 22 16.98 -0.33 3.80
CA GLN A 22 15.94 -0.62 2.82
C GLN A 22 14.62 -1.03 3.49
N PRO A 23 13.46 -0.65 2.91
CA PRO A 23 12.16 -1.03 3.43
C PRO A 23 11.93 -2.54 3.39
N LEU A 24 11.56 -3.13 4.52
CA LEU A 24 11.17 -4.53 4.65
C LEU A 24 9.72 -4.75 4.20
N LEU A 25 8.89 -3.72 4.30
CA LEU A 25 7.46 -3.75 3.99
C LEU A 25 7.07 -2.53 3.14
N PRO A 26 6.11 -2.67 2.21
CA PRO A 26 5.74 -1.61 1.25
C PRO A 26 4.76 -0.57 1.82
N TRP A 27 4.40 -0.65 3.11
CA TRP A 27 3.25 0.07 3.66
C TRP A 27 3.35 1.59 3.52
N VAL A 28 4.51 2.18 3.73
CA VAL A 28 4.69 3.63 3.57
C VAL A 28 4.38 4.06 2.15
N ARG A 29 4.92 3.37 1.13
CA ARG A 29 4.65 3.67 -0.28
C ARG A 29 3.18 3.47 -0.64
N LEU A 30 2.58 2.36 -0.21
CA LEU A 30 1.17 2.07 -0.51
C LEU A 30 0.23 3.10 0.12
N HIS A 31 0.48 3.52 1.35
CA HIS A 31 -0.29 4.60 1.97
C HIS A 31 -0.02 5.96 1.33
N ALA A 32 1.22 6.25 0.96
CA ALA A 32 1.58 7.51 0.31
C ALA A 32 0.87 7.70 -1.03
N THR A 33 0.92 6.67 -1.89
CA THR A 33 0.37 6.73 -3.25
C THR A 33 -1.16 6.70 -3.30
N ARG A 34 -1.82 6.41 -2.19
CA ARG A 34 -3.27 6.31 -2.11
C ARG A 34 -3.84 7.12 -0.96
N ALA A 35 -3.79 6.63 0.26
CA ALA A 35 -4.50 7.22 1.40
C ALA A 35 -4.10 8.67 1.63
N TYR A 36 -2.81 8.99 1.68
CA TYR A 36 -2.34 10.36 1.95
C TYR A 36 -2.58 11.28 0.76
N THR A 37 -2.41 10.78 -0.46
CA THR A 37 -2.74 11.51 -1.68
C THR A 37 -4.24 11.82 -1.77
N ASP A 38 -5.10 10.85 -1.46
CA ASP A 38 -6.56 11.02 -1.46
C ASP A 38 -7.01 12.03 -0.39
N MET A 39 -6.38 12.02 0.79
CA MET A 39 -6.64 12.99 1.87
C MET A 39 -6.29 14.41 1.41
N ALA A 40 -5.12 14.61 0.79
CA ALA A 40 -4.70 15.89 0.25
C ALA A 40 -5.66 16.37 -0.85
N ALA A 41 -5.96 15.52 -1.82
CA ALA A 41 -6.88 15.82 -2.91
C ALA A 41 -8.31 16.12 -2.42
N ALA A 42 -8.75 15.51 -1.31
CA ALA A 42 -10.03 15.85 -0.70
C ALA A 42 -10.04 17.27 -0.15
N LEU A 43 -8.95 17.71 0.49
CA LEU A 43 -8.83 19.10 0.98
C LEU A 43 -8.79 20.13 -0.17
N GLU A 44 -8.10 19.81 -1.24
CA GLU A 44 -8.06 20.67 -2.45
C GLU A 44 -9.46 20.88 -3.04
N ARG A 45 -10.27 19.82 -3.07
CA ARG A 45 -11.67 19.92 -3.53
C ARG A 45 -12.60 20.67 -2.56
N HIS A 46 -12.19 20.78 -1.29
CA HIS A 46 -12.98 21.42 -0.24
C HIS A 46 -12.22 22.54 0.49
N PRO A 47 -11.87 23.66 -0.19
CA PRO A 47 -10.94 24.68 0.33
C PRO A 47 -11.45 25.43 1.58
N ARG A 48 -12.74 25.29 1.92
CA ARG A 48 -13.30 25.87 3.15
C ARG A 48 -13.13 24.96 4.38
N VAL A 49 -12.74 23.68 4.20
CA VAL A 49 -12.46 22.75 5.28
C VAL A 49 -11.03 22.98 5.76
N ARG A 50 -10.87 23.06 7.08
CA ARG A 50 -9.56 23.18 7.74
C ARG A 50 -9.34 21.96 8.61
N VAL A 51 -8.13 21.40 8.54
CA VAL A 51 -7.72 20.26 9.37
C VAL A 51 -6.36 20.58 9.98
N VAL A 52 -6.06 19.93 11.09
CA VAL A 52 -4.72 19.86 11.65
C VAL A 52 -4.15 18.48 11.29
N ALA A 53 -3.01 18.45 10.65
CA ALA A 53 -2.31 17.20 10.33
C ALA A 53 -1.11 17.01 11.26
N ASN A 54 -1.10 15.95 12.03
CA ASN A 54 0.01 15.53 12.87
C ASN A 54 0.76 14.40 12.15
N TRP A 55 1.99 14.66 11.75
CA TRP A 55 2.85 13.72 11.05
C TRP A 55 3.89 13.15 12.00
N ALA A 56 3.93 11.83 12.16
CA ALA A 56 5.00 11.18 12.90
C ALA A 56 6.35 11.34 12.17
N PRO A 57 7.45 11.71 12.87
CA PRO A 57 8.76 11.88 12.24
C PRO A 57 9.25 10.63 11.51
N SER A 58 9.00 9.42 12.04
CA SER A 58 9.33 8.17 11.39
C SER A 58 8.66 8.02 10.02
N LEU A 59 7.40 8.48 9.89
CA LEU A 59 6.69 8.49 8.61
C LEU A 59 7.31 9.50 7.64
N LEU A 60 7.59 10.73 8.08
CA LEU A 60 8.17 11.76 7.22
C LEU A 60 9.52 11.34 6.64
N LEU A 61 10.40 10.78 7.47
CA LEU A 61 11.71 10.30 7.02
C LEU A 61 11.60 9.19 5.96
N GLN A 62 10.65 8.29 6.12
CA GLN A 62 10.42 7.22 5.15
C GLN A 62 9.78 7.74 3.86
N LEU A 63 8.83 8.69 3.95
CA LEU A 63 8.25 9.34 2.77
C LEU A 63 9.30 10.07 1.94
N ASP A 64 10.19 10.82 2.60
CA ASP A 64 11.27 11.54 1.95
C ASP A 64 12.25 10.58 1.25
N ALA A 65 12.59 9.46 1.91
CA ALA A 65 13.44 8.44 1.33
C ALA A 65 12.83 7.77 0.07
N TYR A 66 11.52 7.55 0.04
CA TYR A 66 10.83 7.10 -1.17
C TYR A 66 10.77 8.19 -2.24
N ALA A 67 10.43 9.41 -1.88
CA ALA A 67 10.31 10.53 -2.82
C ALA A 67 11.65 10.88 -3.49
N SER A 68 12.75 10.78 -2.76
CA SER A 68 14.12 10.99 -3.27
C SER A 68 14.70 9.79 -4.01
N GLY A 69 14.01 8.64 -4.03
CA GLY A 69 14.50 7.39 -4.64
C GLY A 69 15.58 6.66 -3.85
N GLN A 70 15.84 7.07 -2.60
CA GLN A 70 16.80 6.38 -1.71
C GLN A 70 16.24 5.06 -1.17
N SER A 71 14.91 4.92 -1.11
CA SER A 71 14.23 3.71 -0.68
C SER A 71 13.41 3.11 -1.81
N VAL A 72 13.57 1.80 -2.01
CA VAL A 72 12.78 1.00 -2.96
C VAL A 72 12.44 -0.31 -2.26
N ASP A 73 11.15 -0.57 -2.02
CA ASP A 73 10.76 -1.86 -1.45
C ASP A 73 10.81 -3.00 -2.48
N LYS A 74 10.77 -4.23 -1.99
CA LYS A 74 10.88 -5.42 -2.82
C LYS A 74 9.80 -5.47 -3.91
N ASP A 75 8.57 -5.12 -3.60
CA ASP A 75 7.45 -5.20 -4.54
C ASP A 75 7.63 -4.18 -5.66
N GLU A 76 8.05 -2.97 -5.34
CA GLU A 76 8.37 -1.94 -6.32
C GLU A 76 9.58 -2.35 -7.17
N ALA A 77 10.63 -2.88 -6.57
CA ALA A 77 11.81 -3.35 -7.29
C ALA A 77 11.46 -4.46 -8.30
N LEU A 78 10.61 -5.39 -7.90
CA LEU A 78 10.14 -6.46 -8.79
C LEU A 78 9.20 -5.94 -9.89
N ALA A 79 8.31 -5.00 -9.56
CA ALA A 79 7.39 -4.41 -10.54
C ALA A 79 8.11 -3.60 -11.64
N ARG A 80 9.29 -3.08 -11.35
CA ARG A 80 10.12 -2.35 -12.34
C ARG A 80 10.91 -3.26 -13.27
N ARG A 81 11.03 -4.57 -12.97
CA ARG A 81 11.81 -5.51 -13.77
C ARG A 81 10.98 -6.07 -14.93
N PRO A 82 11.60 -6.29 -16.10
CA PRO A 82 10.98 -7.04 -17.19
C PRO A 82 10.56 -8.44 -16.72
N VAL A 83 9.41 -8.92 -17.18
CA VAL A 83 8.86 -10.23 -16.76
C VAL A 83 9.84 -11.37 -17.05
N GLU A 84 10.58 -11.26 -18.16
CA GLU A 84 11.58 -12.24 -18.61
C GLU A 84 12.76 -12.37 -17.63
N ALA A 85 13.05 -11.28 -16.91
CA ALA A 85 14.12 -11.23 -15.91
C ALA A 85 13.69 -11.72 -14.51
N LEU A 86 12.41 -12.06 -14.33
CA LEU A 86 11.90 -12.59 -13.07
C LEU A 86 12.07 -14.10 -13.01
N GLY A 87 12.78 -14.59 -11.99
CA GLY A 87 12.87 -16.01 -11.68
C GLY A 87 11.53 -16.57 -11.16
N PRO A 88 11.41 -17.91 -11.02
CA PRO A 88 10.17 -18.55 -10.58
C PRO A 88 9.67 -18.04 -9.21
N ALA A 89 10.57 -17.84 -8.25
CA ALA A 89 10.25 -17.35 -6.91
C ALA A 89 9.74 -15.90 -6.94
N ASP A 90 10.39 -15.03 -7.74
CA ASP A 90 9.97 -13.63 -7.91
C ASP A 90 8.59 -13.53 -8.58
N ARG A 91 8.33 -14.37 -9.60
CA ARG A 91 7.03 -14.43 -10.27
C ARG A 91 5.92 -14.88 -9.30
N ALA A 92 6.18 -15.91 -8.49
CA ALA A 92 5.24 -16.38 -7.48
C ALA A 92 4.95 -15.29 -6.44
N HIS A 93 5.97 -14.56 -5.98
CA HIS A 93 5.83 -13.44 -5.07
C HIS A 93 4.98 -12.32 -5.68
N VAL A 94 5.29 -11.87 -6.90
CA VAL A 94 4.51 -10.81 -7.59
C VAL A 94 3.04 -11.23 -7.74
N ILE A 95 2.76 -12.46 -8.17
CA ILE A 95 1.40 -12.96 -8.31
C ILE A 95 0.68 -12.98 -6.95
N LYS A 96 1.34 -13.41 -5.89
CA LYS A 96 0.77 -13.44 -4.55
C LYS A 96 0.43 -12.04 -4.06
N GLU A 97 1.41 -11.14 -4.04
CA GLU A 97 1.26 -9.79 -3.46
C GLU A 97 0.35 -8.89 -4.29
N SER A 98 0.30 -9.07 -5.62
CA SER A 98 -0.62 -8.32 -6.48
C SER A 98 -2.10 -8.53 -6.14
N PHE A 99 -2.46 -9.57 -5.42
CA PHE A 99 -3.83 -9.85 -4.99
C PHE A 99 -4.01 -9.84 -3.46
N SER A 100 -3.02 -9.34 -2.73
CA SER A 100 -3.07 -9.19 -1.26
C SER A 100 -3.86 -7.94 -0.85
N VAL A 101 -5.10 -7.85 -1.31
CA VAL A 101 -6.04 -6.74 -1.09
C VAL A 101 -7.45 -7.29 -0.89
N ASP A 102 -8.37 -6.46 -0.42
CA ASP A 102 -9.79 -6.83 -0.39
C ASP A 102 -10.33 -6.99 -1.82
N TRP A 103 -10.74 -8.21 -2.16
CA TRP A 103 -11.15 -8.53 -3.53
C TRP A 103 -12.51 -7.96 -3.90
N GLU A 104 -13.44 -7.82 -2.95
CA GLU A 104 -14.76 -7.23 -3.22
C GLU A 104 -14.62 -5.74 -3.55
N LEU A 105 -13.77 -5.05 -2.79
CA LEU A 105 -13.62 -3.61 -2.94
C LEU A 105 -12.67 -3.22 -4.08
N TRP A 106 -11.65 -4.03 -4.36
CA TRP A 106 -10.53 -3.59 -5.21
C TRP A 106 -10.32 -4.40 -6.47
N VAL A 107 -10.63 -5.67 -6.45
CA VAL A 107 -10.38 -6.55 -7.59
C VAL A 107 -11.63 -6.69 -8.46
N LYS A 108 -12.75 -7.08 -7.88
CA LYS A 108 -13.99 -7.35 -8.62
C LYS A 108 -14.57 -6.16 -9.38
N PRO A 109 -14.52 -4.91 -8.86
CA PRO A 109 -15.00 -3.75 -9.61
C PRO A 109 -14.19 -3.42 -10.87
N VAL A 110 -12.97 -3.96 -11.01
CA VAL A 110 -12.11 -3.73 -12.17
C VAL A 110 -12.11 -4.99 -13.06
N PRO A 111 -12.82 -5.00 -14.21
CA PRO A 111 -13.04 -6.23 -15.00
C PRO A 111 -11.75 -6.97 -15.35
N ARG A 112 -10.73 -6.23 -15.79
CA ARG A 112 -9.43 -6.86 -16.13
C ARG A 112 -8.72 -7.46 -14.91
N TYR A 113 -8.85 -6.84 -13.74
CA TYR A 113 -8.24 -7.35 -12.52
C TYR A 113 -8.97 -8.61 -12.02
N ALA A 114 -10.31 -8.62 -12.12
CA ALA A 114 -11.12 -9.81 -11.83
C ALA A 114 -10.80 -10.99 -12.76
N GLU A 115 -10.58 -10.73 -14.06
CA GLU A 115 -10.14 -11.75 -15.01
C GLU A 115 -8.76 -12.34 -14.62
N LEU A 116 -7.83 -11.50 -14.22
CA LEU A 116 -6.51 -11.94 -13.76
C LEU A 116 -6.58 -12.76 -12.48
N LEU A 117 -7.46 -12.38 -11.54
CA LEU A 117 -7.72 -13.18 -10.34
C LEU A 117 -8.26 -14.57 -10.69
N ALA A 118 -9.22 -14.64 -11.61
CA ALA A 118 -9.77 -15.93 -12.08
C ALA A 118 -8.67 -16.80 -12.74
N LYS A 119 -7.78 -16.22 -13.53
CA LYS A 119 -6.65 -16.94 -14.15
C LYS A 119 -5.62 -17.43 -13.14
N ARG A 120 -5.49 -16.77 -12.01
CA ARG A 120 -4.58 -17.19 -10.93
C ARG A 120 -4.95 -18.56 -10.35
N GLY A 121 -6.20 -19.01 -10.50
CA GLY A 121 -6.63 -20.34 -10.03
C GLY A 121 -6.73 -20.42 -8.50
N VAL A 122 -7.15 -19.37 -7.82
CA VAL A 122 -7.33 -19.40 -6.36
C VAL A 122 -8.63 -20.10 -6.02
N ASP A 123 -8.52 -21.18 -5.26
CA ASP A 123 -9.66 -21.76 -4.57
C ASP A 123 -10.07 -20.80 -3.43
N LEU A 124 -11.21 -20.15 -3.58
CA LEU A 124 -11.79 -19.24 -2.60
C LEU A 124 -11.95 -19.87 -1.21
N ARG A 125 -12.08 -21.19 -1.13
CA ARG A 125 -12.21 -21.94 0.13
C ARG A 125 -10.96 -21.91 1.00
N GLN A 126 -9.76 -21.76 0.42
CA GLN A 126 -8.51 -21.68 1.21
C GLN A 126 -8.33 -20.31 1.88
N VAL A 127 -8.86 -19.25 1.30
CA VAL A 127 -8.74 -17.89 1.85
C VAL A 127 -9.66 -17.69 3.05
N ASP A 128 -10.86 -18.26 3.00
CA ASP A 128 -11.80 -18.20 4.14
C ASP A 128 -11.31 -19.02 5.34
N LEU A 129 -10.60 -20.13 5.08
CA LEU A 129 -9.97 -20.94 6.14
C LEU A 129 -8.80 -20.23 6.81
N GLN A 130 -7.99 -19.46 6.07
CA GLN A 130 -6.91 -18.65 6.66
C GLN A 130 -7.46 -17.51 7.51
N ARG A 131 -8.48 -16.80 7.06
CA ARG A 131 -9.15 -15.75 7.85
C ARG A 131 -9.82 -16.29 9.12
N ALA A 132 -10.38 -17.47 9.05
CA ALA A 132 -10.98 -18.13 10.24
C ALA A 132 -9.95 -18.63 11.26
N GLN A 133 -8.68 -18.77 10.89
CA GLN A 133 -7.58 -19.16 11.80
C GLN A 133 -6.87 -17.94 12.42
N GLU A 134 -7.07 -16.74 11.88
CA GLU A 134 -6.48 -15.47 12.36
C GLU A 134 -7.44 -14.65 13.22
N SER A 135 -8.68 -15.09 13.41
CA SER A 135 -9.72 -14.49 14.26
C SER A 135 -9.95 -15.29 15.55
#